data_454d7cd9d2396375968594366551d80f
#
_entry.id   454d7cd9d2396375968594366551d80f
#
_cell.length_a   1.000
_cell.length_b   1.000
_cell.length_c   1.000
_cell.angle_alpha   90.00
_cell.angle_beta   90.00
_cell.angle_gamma   90.00
#
_symmetry.space_group_name_H-M   'P 1'
#
loop_
_entity.id
_entity.type
_entity.pdbx_description
1 polymer ?
#
loop_
_entity_poly.entity_id
_entity_poly.type
_entity_poly.pdbx_seq_one_letter_code
_entity_poly.pdbx_strand_id
1 'polypeptide(L)'
;MNILRNIKIFFVSLAAAATITSCLDKLPGSAIPEDEALQTFNDAEQFVTGIYALLKSSALYSGYLTLLPDIQTDLVYAVEGNTNTYGSFWQWDIRPTTSEIEAVYASLYQVISNCNFYLERIDKVVASLTDDDTIETLEQYTAEVHTIRALAYSELLKCYCKAYDPATAENELGVVLSDTYFGE
;
A
#
# COMPACT_ATOMS: atom_id res chain seq x y z
N MET A 1 62.49 10.40 -8.08
CA MET A 1 61.81 9.08 -7.82
C MET A 1 60.44 9.22 -7.11
N ASN A 2 60.16 10.28 -6.37
CA ASN A 2 58.87 10.44 -5.64
C ASN A 2 57.68 10.92 -6.49
N ILE A 3 57.90 11.72 -7.54
CA ILE A 3 56.82 12.29 -8.37
C ILE A 3 56.11 11.18 -9.16
N LEU A 4 56.84 10.29 -9.76
CA LEU A 4 56.25 9.14 -10.54
C LEU A 4 55.48 8.16 -9.64
N ARG A 5 55.89 8.01 -8.37
CA ARG A 5 55.18 7.20 -7.37
C ARG A 5 53.88 7.86 -6.95
N ASN A 6 53.87 9.15 -6.74
CA ASN A 6 52.69 9.91 -6.36
C ASN A 6 51.65 9.96 -7.51
N ILE A 7 52.08 10.08 -8.77
CA ILE A 7 51.23 10.02 -9.96
C ILE A 7 50.55 8.63 -10.07
N LYS A 8 51.33 7.54 -9.85
CA LYS A 8 50.75 6.18 -9.88
C LYS A 8 49.70 5.97 -8.77
N ILE A 9 49.96 6.47 -7.56
CA ILE A 9 49.03 6.39 -6.44
C ILE A 9 47.74 7.19 -6.75
N PHE A 10 47.87 8.37 -7.34
CA PHE A 10 46.71 9.19 -7.74
C PHE A 10 45.82 8.49 -8.79
N PHE A 11 46.42 7.88 -9.81
CA PHE A 11 45.64 7.12 -10.81
C PHE A 11 45.00 5.85 -10.25
N VAL A 12 45.62 5.15 -9.32
CA VAL A 12 45.07 3.99 -8.65
C VAL A 12 43.90 4.39 -7.73
N SER A 13 44.02 5.50 -6.99
CA SER A 13 42.92 5.99 -6.15
C SER A 13 41.73 6.51 -6.96
N LEU A 14 41.98 7.14 -8.10
CA LEU A 14 40.93 7.60 -9.02
C LEU A 14 40.21 6.42 -9.70
N ALA A 15 40.92 5.37 -10.08
CA ALA A 15 40.33 4.14 -10.63
C ALA A 15 39.52 3.38 -9.57
N ALA A 16 39.97 3.33 -8.31
CA ALA A 16 39.22 2.71 -7.22
C ALA A 16 37.94 3.50 -6.86
N ALA A 17 37.96 4.83 -6.95
CA ALA A 17 36.78 5.66 -6.74
C ALA A 17 35.70 5.48 -7.83
N ALA A 18 36.10 5.21 -9.07
CA ALA A 18 35.17 4.97 -10.20
C ALA A 18 34.44 3.62 -10.12
N THR A 19 34.92 2.67 -9.34
CA THR A 19 34.27 1.34 -9.21
C THR A 19 33.19 1.28 -8.13
N ILE A 20 33.05 2.30 -7.28
CA ILE A 20 32.11 2.29 -6.16
C ILE A 20 30.70 2.75 -6.57
N THR A 21 30.52 3.40 -7.72
CA THR A 21 29.23 3.96 -8.16
C THR A 21 28.33 2.98 -8.90
N SER A 22 28.79 1.76 -9.19
CA SER A 22 28.09 0.83 -10.12
C SER A 22 26.98 -0.02 -9.48
N CYS A 23 26.75 0.04 -8.16
CA CYS A 23 25.81 -0.87 -7.49
C CYS A 23 24.60 -0.19 -6.79
N LEU A 24 24.47 1.14 -6.85
CA LEU A 24 23.44 1.85 -6.09
C LEU A 24 22.08 1.95 -6.78
N ASP A 25 21.99 1.72 -8.09
CA ASP A 25 20.75 1.89 -8.87
C ASP A 25 20.16 0.59 -9.42
N LYS A 26 20.54 -0.58 -8.88
CA LYS A 26 19.87 -1.83 -9.27
C LYS A 26 18.64 -2.04 -8.40
N LEU A 27 17.49 -1.79 -8.98
CA LEU A 27 16.22 -2.33 -8.48
C LEU A 27 16.33 -3.86 -8.31
N PRO A 28 15.69 -4.48 -7.30
CA PRO A 28 15.56 -5.92 -7.22
C PRO A 28 15.09 -6.47 -8.57
N GLY A 29 15.59 -7.61 -9.01
CA GLY A 29 15.39 -8.12 -10.39
C GLY A 29 13.92 -8.42 -10.78
N SER A 30 12.98 -8.23 -9.85
CA SER A 30 11.52 -8.30 -10.06
C SER A 30 10.81 -6.95 -9.88
N ALA A 31 11.52 -5.88 -9.55
CA ALA A 31 10.90 -4.56 -9.39
C ALA A 31 10.84 -3.84 -10.75
N ILE A 32 9.68 -3.32 -11.07
CA ILE A 32 9.43 -2.47 -12.24
C ILE A 32 9.60 -1.01 -11.79
N PRO A 33 10.39 -0.17 -12.51
CA PRO A 33 10.46 1.25 -12.23
C PRO A 33 9.07 1.90 -12.24
N GLU A 34 8.84 2.88 -11.37
CA GLU A 34 7.53 3.55 -11.27
C GLU A 34 7.07 4.18 -12.60
N ASP A 35 8.00 4.70 -13.38
CA ASP A 35 7.74 5.31 -14.68
C ASP A 35 7.41 4.29 -15.77
N GLU A 36 7.68 3.00 -15.54
CA GLU A 36 7.38 1.89 -16.44
C GLU A 36 6.18 1.05 -15.99
N ALA A 37 5.69 1.24 -14.76
CA ALA A 37 4.74 0.33 -14.13
C ALA A 37 3.32 0.36 -14.73
N LEU A 38 2.92 1.43 -15.43
CA LEU A 38 1.59 1.59 -16.01
C LEU A 38 1.68 2.30 -17.35
N GLN A 39 1.96 1.54 -18.44
CA GLN A 39 2.18 2.07 -19.78
C GLN A 39 1.19 1.53 -20.82
N THR A 40 0.64 0.35 -20.59
CA THR A 40 -0.21 -0.36 -21.55
C THR A 40 -1.54 -0.78 -20.91
N PHE A 41 -2.51 -1.17 -21.76
CA PHE A 41 -3.76 -1.77 -21.29
C PHE A 41 -3.52 -2.99 -20.37
N ASN A 42 -2.62 -3.88 -20.78
CA ASN A 42 -2.30 -5.08 -19.98
C ASN A 42 -1.68 -4.73 -18.62
N ASP A 43 -0.88 -3.67 -18.53
CA ASP A 43 -0.34 -3.20 -17.25
C ASP A 43 -1.48 -2.70 -16.35
N ALA A 44 -2.44 -1.97 -16.92
CA ALA A 44 -3.61 -1.48 -16.19
C ALA A 44 -4.47 -2.63 -15.63
N GLU A 45 -4.75 -3.65 -16.44
CA GLU A 45 -5.48 -4.85 -16.03
C GLU A 45 -4.76 -5.60 -14.90
N GLN A 46 -3.45 -5.80 -15.04
CA GLN A 46 -2.64 -6.45 -14.01
C GLN A 46 -2.57 -5.60 -12.73
N PHE A 47 -2.49 -4.29 -12.86
CA PHE A 47 -2.43 -3.38 -11.72
C PHE A 47 -3.74 -3.41 -10.91
N VAL A 48 -4.89 -3.35 -11.56
CA VAL A 48 -6.20 -3.49 -10.91
C VAL A 48 -6.32 -4.85 -10.22
N THR A 49 -5.89 -5.93 -10.88
CA THR A 49 -5.82 -7.26 -10.26
C THR A 49 -4.93 -7.26 -9.01
N GLY A 50 -3.80 -6.54 -9.05
CA GLY A 50 -2.91 -6.32 -7.90
C GLY A 50 -3.61 -5.59 -6.74
N ILE A 51 -4.38 -4.54 -7.02
CA ILE A 51 -5.18 -3.83 -6.00
C ILE A 51 -6.18 -4.77 -5.34
N TYR A 52 -6.91 -5.60 -6.11
CA TYR A 52 -7.79 -6.63 -5.54
C TYR A 52 -7.03 -7.66 -4.69
N ALA A 53 -5.80 -8.02 -5.08
CA ALA A 53 -4.97 -8.92 -4.30
C ALA A 53 -4.57 -8.34 -2.95
N LEU A 54 -4.32 -7.02 -2.86
CA LEU A 54 -4.06 -6.34 -1.59
C LEU A 54 -5.22 -6.46 -0.61
N LEU A 55 -6.47 -6.35 -1.08
CA LEU A 55 -7.66 -6.54 -0.24
C LEU A 55 -7.72 -7.95 0.37
N LYS A 56 -7.13 -8.96 -0.27
CA LYS A 56 -7.07 -10.35 0.20
C LYS A 56 -5.92 -10.63 1.14
N SER A 57 -5.17 -9.62 1.59
CA SER A 57 -4.10 -9.80 2.57
C SER A 57 -4.63 -10.32 3.91
N SER A 58 -3.74 -10.93 4.69
CA SER A 58 -4.05 -11.42 6.04
C SER A 58 -4.38 -10.29 7.04
N ALA A 59 -3.96 -9.08 6.76
CA ALA A 59 -4.33 -7.92 7.54
C ALA A 59 -5.76 -7.43 7.23
N LEU A 60 -6.25 -7.68 6.01
CA LEU A 60 -7.55 -7.21 5.55
C LEU A 60 -8.59 -8.34 5.52
N TYR A 61 -9.26 -8.54 4.39
CA TYR A 61 -10.44 -9.42 4.29
C TYR A 61 -10.15 -10.91 4.41
N SER A 62 -8.90 -11.36 4.30
CA SER A 62 -8.54 -12.76 4.62
C SER A 62 -8.10 -12.97 6.07
N GLY A 63 -8.24 -11.98 6.94
CA GLY A 63 -7.81 -12.12 8.32
C GLY A 63 -8.28 -11.00 9.25
N TYR A 64 -7.40 -10.12 9.71
CA TYR A 64 -7.65 -9.23 10.85
C TYR A 64 -8.89 -8.36 10.71
N LEU A 65 -9.12 -7.74 9.56
CA LEU A 65 -10.24 -6.82 9.35
C LEU A 65 -11.61 -7.52 9.56
N THR A 66 -11.72 -8.80 9.26
CA THR A 66 -12.94 -9.59 9.44
C THR A 66 -12.98 -10.31 10.78
N LEU A 67 -11.85 -10.85 11.23
CA LEU A 67 -11.75 -11.70 12.41
C LEU A 67 -11.79 -10.90 13.72
N LEU A 68 -11.07 -9.76 13.80
CA LEU A 68 -10.93 -9.05 15.07
C LEU A 68 -12.24 -8.45 15.59
N PRO A 69 -13.13 -7.89 14.77
CA PRO A 69 -14.46 -7.47 15.23
C PRO A 69 -15.28 -8.63 15.80
N ASP A 70 -15.22 -9.82 15.17
CA ASP A 70 -15.97 -10.99 15.64
C ASP A 70 -15.44 -11.49 17.00
N ILE A 71 -14.11 -11.39 17.22
CA ILE A 71 -13.49 -11.73 18.53
C ILE A 71 -13.93 -10.76 19.63
N GLN A 72 -14.20 -9.50 19.30
CA GLN A 72 -14.64 -8.49 20.25
C GLN A 72 -16.15 -8.55 20.58
N THR A 73 -16.88 -9.43 19.91
CA THR A 73 -18.31 -9.64 20.16
C THR A 73 -18.52 -10.97 20.89
N ASP A 74 -19.75 -11.26 21.25
CA ASP A 74 -20.12 -12.55 21.83
C ASP A 74 -20.25 -13.69 20.78
N LEU A 75 -19.85 -13.45 19.52
CA LEU A 75 -19.90 -14.43 18.43
C LEU A 75 -18.85 -15.53 18.59
N VAL A 76 -17.72 -15.22 19.22
CA VAL A 76 -16.64 -16.17 19.50
C VAL A 76 -16.17 -16.05 20.95
N TYR A 77 -15.60 -17.12 21.51
CA TYR A 77 -15.04 -17.15 22.85
C TYR A 77 -13.76 -17.96 22.91
N ALA A 78 -12.89 -17.61 23.83
CA ALA A 78 -11.66 -18.34 24.08
C ALA A 78 -11.96 -19.62 24.90
N VAL A 79 -11.57 -20.78 24.36
CA VAL A 79 -11.74 -22.07 25.05
C VAL A 79 -10.70 -22.26 26.15
N GLU A 80 -10.98 -23.14 27.13
CA GLU A 80 -10.02 -23.54 28.16
C GLU A 80 -8.75 -24.13 27.50
N GLY A 81 -7.58 -23.75 27.97
CA GLY A 81 -6.29 -24.22 27.42
C GLY A 81 -5.89 -23.52 26.10
N ASN A 82 -6.55 -22.41 25.73
CA ASN A 82 -6.14 -21.63 24.58
C ASN A 82 -4.73 -21.07 24.73
N THR A 83 -4.08 -20.73 23.59
CA THR A 83 -2.71 -20.19 23.54
C THR A 83 -2.65 -18.67 23.72
N ASN A 84 -3.73 -18.03 24.16
CA ASN A 84 -3.91 -16.59 24.25
C ASN A 84 -3.75 -15.85 22.91
N THR A 85 -3.99 -16.54 21.78
CA THR A 85 -4.00 -15.93 20.46
C THR A 85 -5.07 -14.83 20.42
N TYR A 86 -4.68 -13.63 19.96
CA TYR A 86 -5.53 -12.41 19.97
C TYR A 86 -6.08 -12.05 21.35
N GLY A 87 -5.36 -12.40 22.43
CA GLY A 87 -5.79 -12.17 23.81
C GLY A 87 -6.17 -10.73 24.11
N SER A 88 -5.45 -9.75 23.55
CA SER A 88 -5.76 -8.33 23.69
C SER A 88 -7.16 -7.96 23.16
N PHE A 89 -7.69 -8.66 22.15
CA PHE A 89 -8.99 -8.38 21.54
C PHE A 89 -10.13 -8.98 22.36
N TRP A 90 -10.09 -10.27 22.70
CA TRP A 90 -11.17 -10.90 23.47
C TRP A 90 -11.18 -10.49 24.94
N GLN A 91 -10.06 -9.95 25.47
CA GLN A 91 -9.98 -9.35 26.82
C GLN A 91 -10.29 -7.84 26.82
N TRP A 92 -10.48 -7.23 25.65
CA TRP A 92 -10.67 -5.78 25.47
C TRP A 92 -9.51 -4.92 26.00
N ASP A 93 -8.27 -5.46 26.03
CA ASP A 93 -7.03 -4.76 26.37
C ASP A 93 -6.27 -4.38 25.09
N ILE A 94 -6.93 -3.64 24.19
CA ILE A 94 -6.36 -3.18 22.93
C ILE A 94 -5.57 -1.90 23.17
N ARG A 95 -4.34 -1.86 22.65
CA ARG A 95 -3.44 -0.72 22.80
C ARG A 95 -3.05 -0.18 21.42
N PRO A 96 -2.68 1.13 21.33
CA PRO A 96 -2.20 1.71 20.07
C PRO A 96 -0.97 0.97 19.49
N THR A 97 -0.22 0.25 20.32
CA THR A 97 0.95 -0.55 19.92
C THR A 97 0.62 -2.00 19.57
N THR A 98 -0.66 -2.37 19.51
CA THR A 98 -1.08 -3.70 19.09
C THR A 98 -0.80 -3.88 17.60
N SER A 99 0.05 -4.85 17.24
CA SER A 99 0.57 -5.03 15.88
C SER A 99 -0.52 -5.27 14.83
N GLU A 100 -1.59 -5.93 15.19
CA GLU A 100 -2.73 -6.20 14.31
C GLU A 100 -3.46 -4.90 13.92
N ILE A 101 -3.57 -3.95 14.85
CA ILE A 101 -4.16 -2.63 14.59
C ILE A 101 -3.30 -1.84 13.59
N GLU A 102 -1.98 -1.81 13.81
CA GLU A 102 -1.04 -1.18 12.90
C GLU A 102 -1.08 -1.84 11.51
N ALA A 103 -1.13 -3.17 11.45
CA ALA A 103 -1.16 -3.92 10.19
C ALA A 103 -2.41 -3.62 9.36
N VAL A 104 -3.60 -3.52 9.97
CA VAL A 104 -4.83 -3.14 9.27
C VAL A 104 -4.72 -1.72 8.73
N TYR A 105 -4.27 -0.77 9.56
CA TYR A 105 -4.11 0.63 9.17
C TYR A 105 -3.17 0.78 7.99
N ALA A 106 -1.97 0.23 8.10
CA ALA A 106 -0.94 0.29 7.05
C ALA A 106 -1.43 -0.37 5.74
N SER A 107 -2.08 -1.54 5.83
CA SER A 107 -2.58 -2.24 4.64
C SER A 107 -3.72 -1.48 3.94
N LEU A 108 -4.61 -0.80 4.66
CA LEU A 108 -5.65 0.03 4.05
C LEU A 108 -5.05 1.25 3.34
N TYR A 109 -4.04 1.91 3.93
CA TYR A 109 -3.34 2.99 3.25
C TYR A 109 -2.50 2.50 2.07
N GLN A 110 -1.96 1.29 2.11
CA GLN A 110 -1.30 0.68 0.95
C GLN A 110 -2.29 0.50 -0.21
N VAL A 111 -3.52 0.04 0.06
CA VAL A 111 -4.58 -0.01 -0.97
C VAL A 111 -4.85 1.38 -1.54
N ILE A 112 -5.03 2.40 -0.68
CA ILE A 112 -5.28 3.78 -1.11
C ILE A 112 -4.13 4.32 -1.97
N SER A 113 -2.87 4.11 -1.55
CA SER A 113 -1.70 4.53 -2.31
C SER A 113 -1.64 3.90 -3.69
N ASN A 114 -1.92 2.58 -3.81
CA ASN A 114 -1.97 1.92 -5.11
C ASN A 114 -3.16 2.40 -5.97
N CYS A 115 -4.31 2.70 -5.39
CA CYS A 115 -5.41 3.33 -6.12
C CYS A 115 -5.00 4.72 -6.66
N ASN A 116 -4.34 5.53 -5.85
CA ASN A 116 -3.85 6.84 -6.27
C ASN A 116 -2.81 6.72 -7.39
N PHE A 117 -1.88 5.77 -7.28
CA PHE A 117 -0.90 5.49 -8.35
C PHE A 117 -1.57 5.22 -9.69
N TYR A 118 -2.59 4.35 -9.71
CA TYR A 118 -3.35 4.04 -10.91
C TYR A 118 -4.05 5.28 -11.46
N LEU A 119 -4.79 5.99 -10.60
CA LEU A 119 -5.60 7.15 -11.00
C LEU A 119 -4.77 8.32 -11.55
N GLU A 120 -3.56 8.52 -11.03
CA GLU A 120 -2.65 9.57 -11.54
C GLU A 120 -2.08 9.27 -12.94
N ARG A 121 -2.07 8.01 -13.35
CA ARG A 121 -1.34 7.57 -14.55
C ARG A 121 -2.22 7.03 -15.66
N ILE A 122 -3.44 6.59 -15.36
CA ILE A 122 -4.31 5.89 -16.32
C ILE A 122 -4.67 6.72 -17.55
N ASP A 123 -4.81 8.03 -17.41
CA ASP A 123 -5.16 8.92 -18.52
C ASP A 123 -4.15 8.86 -19.67
N LYS A 124 -2.86 8.63 -19.36
CA LYS A 124 -1.82 8.47 -20.38
C LYS A 124 -1.99 7.18 -21.16
N VAL A 125 -2.41 6.11 -20.50
CA VAL A 125 -2.69 4.82 -21.14
C VAL A 125 -3.90 4.97 -22.05
N VAL A 126 -4.99 5.55 -21.56
CA VAL A 126 -6.22 5.81 -22.34
C VAL A 126 -5.91 6.65 -23.58
N ALA A 127 -5.14 7.73 -23.44
CA ALA A 127 -4.76 8.60 -24.56
C ALA A 127 -3.91 7.90 -25.65
N SER A 128 -3.30 6.76 -25.35
CA SER A 128 -2.52 5.96 -26.30
C SER A 128 -3.35 4.95 -27.09
N LEU A 129 -4.60 4.72 -26.71
CA LEU A 129 -5.50 3.74 -27.30
C LEU A 129 -6.36 4.36 -28.40
N THR A 130 -6.80 3.51 -29.33
CA THR A 130 -7.69 3.89 -30.44
C THR A 130 -8.91 2.96 -30.57
N ASP A 131 -8.96 1.91 -29.76
CA ASP A 131 -10.03 0.91 -29.76
C ASP A 131 -11.04 1.25 -28.67
N ASP A 132 -12.29 1.51 -29.05
CA ASP A 132 -13.34 1.98 -28.16
C ASP A 132 -13.69 0.94 -27.09
N ASP A 133 -13.70 -0.36 -27.41
CA ASP A 133 -14.02 -1.43 -26.45
C ASP A 133 -12.95 -1.52 -25.34
N THR A 134 -11.70 -1.33 -25.71
CA THR A 134 -10.58 -1.30 -24.77
C THR A 134 -10.64 -0.06 -23.87
N ILE A 135 -11.01 1.10 -24.42
CA ILE A 135 -11.19 2.34 -23.66
C ILE A 135 -12.33 2.18 -22.66
N GLU A 136 -13.48 1.65 -23.04
CA GLU A 136 -14.62 1.39 -22.17
C GLU A 136 -14.22 0.45 -21.00
N THR A 137 -13.43 -0.57 -21.29
CA THR A 137 -12.90 -1.48 -20.25
C THR A 137 -12.03 -0.74 -19.24
N LEU A 138 -11.15 0.18 -19.69
CA LEU A 138 -10.34 0.99 -18.76
C LEU A 138 -11.16 1.98 -17.95
N GLU A 139 -12.24 2.53 -18.50
CA GLU A 139 -13.17 3.37 -17.75
C GLU A 139 -13.87 2.57 -16.65
N GLN A 140 -14.25 1.31 -16.92
CA GLN A 140 -14.78 0.41 -15.91
C GLN A 140 -13.74 0.13 -14.81
N TYR A 141 -12.50 -0.22 -15.16
CA TYR A 141 -11.45 -0.43 -14.18
C TYR A 141 -11.19 0.81 -13.33
N THR A 142 -11.23 1.99 -13.94
CA THR A 142 -11.09 3.26 -13.22
C THR A 142 -12.21 3.46 -12.20
N ALA A 143 -13.45 3.14 -12.55
CA ALA A 143 -14.59 3.18 -11.63
C ALA A 143 -14.44 2.16 -10.48
N GLU A 144 -13.93 0.95 -10.77
CA GLU A 144 -13.62 -0.05 -9.75
C GLU A 144 -12.54 0.45 -8.77
N VAL A 145 -11.46 1.06 -9.27
CA VAL A 145 -10.38 1.62 -8.45
C VAL A 145 -10.90 2.74 -7.55
N HIS A 146 -11.75 3.64 -8.05
CA HIS A 146 -12.41 4.63 -7.21
C HIS A 146 -13.26 4.01 -6.11
N THR A 147 -13.99 2.95 -6.44
CA THR A 147 -14.83 2.21 -5.49
C THR A 147 -13.99 1.53 -4.40
N ILE A 148 -12.88 0.88 -4.78
CA ILE A 148 -11.96 0.24 -3.83
C ILE A 148 -11.32 1.29 -2.91
N ARG A 149 -10.92 2.44 -3.44
CA ARG A 149 -10.37 3.54 -2.63
C ARG A 149 -11.40 4.04 -1.60
N ALA A 150 -12.65 4.22 -2.02
CA ALA A 150 -13.73 4.62 -1.12
C ALA A 150 -14.02 3.54 -0.06
N LEU A 151 -13.98 2.26 -0.44
CA LEU A 151 -14.10 1.14 0.49
C LEU A 151 -12.99 1.16 1.54
N ALA A 152 -11.73 1.34 1.14
CA ALA A 152 -10.60 1.41 2.07
C ALA A 152 -10.75 2.57 3.08
N TYR A 153 -11.18 3.76 2.63
CA TYR A 153 -11.49 4.87 3.53
C TYR A 153 -12.67 4.56 4.47
N SER A 154 -13.70 3.87 3.98
CA SER A 154 -14.83 3.45 4.81
C SER A 154 -14.38 2.50 5.93
N GLU A 155 -13.49 1.55 5.63
CA GLU A 155 -12.92 0.65 6.65
C GLU A 155 -12.04 1.41 7.66
N LEU A 156 -11.23 2.36 7.21
CA LEU A 156 -10.45 3.23 8.10
C LEU A 156 -11.36 4.01 9.06
N LEU A 157 -12.44 4.60 8.55
CA LEU A 157 -13.39 5.34 9.39
C LEU A 157 -14.05 4.43 10.41
N LYS A 158 -14.47 3.23 10.04
CA LYS A 158 -15.10 2.26 10.96
C LYS A 158 -14.15 1.80 12.07
N CYS A 159 -12.86 1.57 11.73
CA CYS A 159 -11.89 1.00 12.65
C CYS A 159 -11.20 2.04 13.54
N TYR A 160 -11.00 3.28 13.05
CA TYR A 160 -10.10 4.25 13.70
C TYR A 160 -10.74 5.58 14.06
N CYS A 161 -12.01 5.79 13.73
CA CYS A 161 -12.75 7.01 14.10
C CYS A 161 -13.86 6.69 15.08
N LYS A 162 -14.36 7.72 15.73
CA LYS A 162 -15.60 7.62 16.51
C LYS A 162 -16.79 7.41 15.58
N ALA A 163 -17.83 6.76 16.10
CA ALA A 163 -19.10 6.68 15.41
C ALA A 163 -19.61 8.10 15.07
N TYR A 164 -20.14 8.28 13.86
CA TYR A 164 -20.64 9.58 13.43
C TYR A 164 -21.77 10.07 14.33
N ASP A 165 -21.57 11.25 14.93
CA ASP A 165 -22.59 12.00 15.64
C ASP A 165 -22.67 13.42 15.06
N PRO A 166 -23.80 13.82 14.43
CA PRO A 166 -23.92 15.13 13.81
C PRO A 166 -23.72 16.30 14.80
N ALA A 167 -23.87 16.07 16.09
CA ALA A 167 -23.69 17.12 17.12
C ALA A 167 -22.20 17.38 17.42
N THR A 168 -21.31 16.45 17.19
CA THR A 168 -19.89 16.53 17.58
C THR A 168 -18.92 16.35 16.41
N ALA A 169 -19.37 15.84 15.27
CA ALA A 169 -18.54 15.44 14.14
C ALA A 169 -17.61 16.55 13.61
N GLU A 170 -18.02 17.81 13.66
CA GLU A 170 -17.20 18.95 13.23
C GLU A 170 -15.92 19.14 14.06
N ASN A 171 -15.90 18.62 15.29
CA ASN A 171 -14.79 18.75 16.23
C ASN A 171 -14.02 17.44 16.43
N GLU A 172 -14.35 16.39 15.70
CA GLU A 172 -13.72 15.08 15.84
C GLU A 172 -12.68 14.85 14.75
N LEU A 173 -11.62 14.14 15.12
CA LEU A 173 -10.59 13.75 14.15
C LEU A 173 -11.11 12.59 13.29
N GLY A 174 -10.97 12.76 11.98
CA GLY A 174 -11.18 11.72 10.99
C GLY A 174 -9.86 11.02 10.60
N VAL A 175 -9.90 10.31 9.48
CA VAL A 175 -8.72 9.72 8.87
C VAL A 175 -8.03 10.72 7.92
N VAL A 176 -6.73 10.55 7.70
CA VAL A 176 -5.98 11.38 6.76
C VAL A 176 -6.44 11.07 5.34
N LEU A 177 -6.96 12.07 4.62
CA LEU A 177 -7.26 11.95 3.21
C LEU A 177 -5.98 12.16 2.39
N SER A 178 -5.67 11.21 1.53
CA SER A 178 -4.60 11.29 0.54
C SER A 178 -5.20 11.03 -0.83
N ASP A 179 -5.06 11.98 -1.73
CA ASP A 179 -5.51 11.92 -3.12
C ASP A 179 -4.35 11.78 -4.12
N THR A 180 -3.12 11.76 -3.59
CA THR A 180 -1.89 11.56 -4.36
C THR A 180 -1.20 10.27 -3.97
N TYR A 181 -0.45 9.69 -4.93
CA TYR A 181 0.42 8.55 -4.64
C TYR A 181 1.51 8.96 -3.64
N PHE A 182 1.75 8.09 -2.67
CA PHE A 182 2.89 8.18 -1.76
C PHE A 182 3.63 6.84 -1.80
N GLY A 183 4.88 6.89 -2.25
CA GLY A 183 5.76 5.70 -2.26
C GLY A 183 6.08 5.20 -0.85
N GLU A 184 6.64 3.98 -0.78
CA GLU A 184 7.15 3.40 0.47
C GLU A 184 8.40 4.14 0.97
#